data_609fd302fdf2ebd55403fa2a2ece1b4f
#
_entry.id   609fd302fdf2ebd55403fa2a2ece1b4f
#
_cell.length_a   1.000
_cell.length_b   1.000
_cell.length_c   1.000
_cell.angle_alpha   90.00
_cell.angle_beta   90.00
_cell.angle_gamma   90.00
#
_symmetry.space_group_name_H-M   'P 1'
#
loop_
_entity.id
_entity.type
_entity.pdbx_description
1 polymer ?
#
loop_
_entity_poly.entity_id
_entity_poly.type
_entity_poly.pdbx_seq_one_letter_code
_entity_poly.pdbx_strand_id
1 'polypeptide(L)'
;DSEWKYLDTGTKLDKVDWTALEYGDSGWKSGKAELGYGDGDEATAVDRGPDPSTKFHTTIYFRKEFQMGESDEKSMFIKLLRDDGAVVYLNGEELLRSNMRSGTIRYSSYTSKRNSSKDSRVFFPYFLETPKFINGRNVFAVEVHRGSRYDKDLSFNFEASIMDSSGTPVLIDKTSTIIVRAKSGETWSAPSTASIVISPSAALKVTELMYNPADGKTFEFIELKNTSGTTLDLTGVSLSGVRFTFDEGALAPWESGVLIPNDDPAAFIAK
;
A
#
# COMPACT_ATOMS: atom_id res chain seq x y z
N ASP A 1 -7.57 -2.11 18.30
CA ASP A 1 -6.95 -0.85 18.71
C ASP A 1 -5.67 -1.16 19.47
N SER A 2 -4.51 -1.10 18.80
CA SER A 2 -3.24 -1.42 19.43
C SER A 2 -2.66 -0.20 20.14
N GLU A 3 -2.14 -0.41 21.35
CA GLU A 3 -1.42 0.62 22.09
C GLU A 3 0.03 0.69 21.63
N TRP A 4 0.53 1.90 21.45
CA TRP A 4 1.89 2.22 21.02
C TRP A 4 2.56 3.18 21.99
N LYS A 5 3.85 3.01 22.21
CA LYS A 5 4.68 4.08 22.76
C LYS A 5 5.04 5.07 21.68
N TYR A 6 5.09 6.35 22.03
CA TYR A 6 5.41 7.40 21.06
C TYR A 6 6.23 8.54 21.66
N LEU A 7 7.05 9.17 20.81
CA LEU A 7 7.88 10.32 21.14
C LEU A 7 7.54 11.48 20.19
N ASP A 8 6.83 12.46 20.73
CA ASP A 8 6.27 13.63 20.06
C ASP A 8 6.87 14.95 20.54
N THR A 9 8.12 14.94 21.01
CA THR A 9 8.79 16.08 21.63
C THR A 9 9.68 16.87 20.66
N GLY A 10 9.75 16.48 19.40
CA GLY A 10 10.67 17.05 18.42
C GLY A 10 12.14 16.65 18.63
N THR A 11 12.39 15.66 19.47
CA THR A 11 13.72 15.10 19.68
C THR A 11 14.24 14.44 18.40
N LYS A 12 15.49 14.74 18.05
CA LYS A 12 16.15 14.15 16.87
C LYS A 12 16.88 12.88 17.28
N LEU A 13 16.44 11.75 16.75
CA LEU A 13 17.06 10.44 17.04
C LEU A 13 18.05 9.98 15.94
N ASP A 14 18.50 10.86 15.07
CA ASP A 14 19.36 10.56 13.91
C ASP A 14 20.68 9.85 14.26
N LYS A 15 21.13 9.95 15.50
CA LYS A 15 22.40 9.36 15.99
C LYS A 15 22.17 8.37 17.12
N VAL A 16 20.95 7.95 17.33
CA VAL A 16 20.52 7.06 18.40
C VAL A 16 19.99 5.79 17.76
N ASP A 17 20.35 4.65 18.30
CA ASP A 17 19.84 3.36 17.83
C ASP A 17 18.46 3.08 18.47
N TRP A 18 17.51 3.97 18.21
CA TRP A 18 16.17 3.94 18.79
C TRP A 18 15.29 2.83 18.20
N THR A 19 15.70 2.25 17.08
CA THR A 19 14.99 1.14 16.41
C THR A 19 15.35 -0.23 16.99
N ALA A 20 16.47 -0.28 17.74
CA ALA A 20 16.96 -1.53 18.32
C ALA A 20 16.04 -2.07 19.43
N LEU A 21 16.05 -3.39 19.58
CA LEU A 21 15.26 -4.08 20.58
C LEU A 21 15.57 -3.61 22.02
N GLU A 22 16.84 -3.37 22.31
CA GLU A 22 17.31 -3.01 23.66
C GLU A 22 17.23 -1.51 23.97
N TYR A 23 16.69 -0.71 23.08
CA TYR A 23 16.50 0.71 23.32
C TYR A 23 15.48 0.96 24.43
N GLY A 24 15.86 1.78 25.41
CA GLY A 24 15.00 2.13 26.55
C GLY A 24 13.99 3.22 26.19
N ASP A 25 12.74 2.87 26.07
CA ASP A 25 11.64 3.78 25.77
C ASP A 25 10.67 4.03 26.94
N SER A 26 11.13 3.81 28.16
CA SER A 26 10.33 3.99 29.39
C SER A 26 9.84 5.43 29.61
N GLY A 27 10.54 6.41 29.05
CA GLY A 27 10.16 7.83 29.10
C GLY A 27 9.22 8.26 27.97
N TRP A 28 8.86 7.37 27.06
CA TRP A 28 7.92 7.68 25.98
C TRP A 28 6.48 7.66 26.51
N LYS A 29 5.60 8.45 25.89
CA LYS A 29 4.16 8.40 26.16
C LYS A 29 3.56 7.13 25.57
N SER A 30 2.35 6.76 25.98
CA SER A 30 1.58 5.65 25.41
C SER A 30 0.20 6.11 24.96
N GLY A 31 -0.31 5.50 23.88
CA GLY A 31 -1.64 5.79 23.37
C GLY A 31 -2.13 4.74 22.38
N LYS A 32 -3.43 4.71 22.20
CA LYS A 32 -4.10 3.80 21.25
C LYS A 32 -4.03 4.38 19.84
N ALA A 33 -3.81 3.52 18.84
CA ALA A 33 -3.96 3.87 17.44
C ALA A 33 -5.47 4.11 17.11
N GLU A 34 -5.80 5.03 16.25
CA GLU A 34 -4.94 5.90 15.44
C GLU A 34 -4.29 6.98 16.31
N LEU A 35 -3.01 7.24 16.05
CA LEU A 35 -2.28 8.32 16.72
C LEU A 35 -1.93 9.40 15.69
N GLY A 36 -2.18 10.65 16.03
CA GLY A 36 -1.94 11.72 15.08
C GLY A 36 -2.46 13.07 15.54
N TYR A 37 -2.61 13.97 14.58
CA TYR A 37 -3.27 15.27 14.76
C TYR A 37 -3.71 15.82 13.40
N GLY A 38 -4.86 16.48 13.37
CA GLY A 38 -5.30 17.29 12.23
C GLY A 38 -6.57 16.81 11.55
N ASP A 39 -6.87 15.52 11.57
CA ASP A 39 -8.04 14.91 10.92
C ASP A 39 -9.29 14.86 11.83
N GLY A 40 -9.09 14.85 13.15
CA GLY A 40 -10.14 14.90 14.17
C GLY A 40 -10.81 13.54 14.43
N ASP A 41 -10.23 12.45 13.96
CA ASP A 41 -10.65 11.06 14.18
C ASP A 41 -9.59 10.24 14.94
N GLU A 42 -8.48 10.87 15.35
CA GLU A 42 -7.43 10.25 16.11
C GLU A 42 -7.91 9.78 17.50
N ALA A 43 -7.66 8.52 17.83
CA ALA A 43 -7.91 8.00 19.18
C ALA A 43 -6.92 8.57 20.20
N THR A 44 -5.70 8.93 19.76
CA THR A 44 -4.68 9.58 20.58
C THR A 44 -4.10 10.79 19.84
N ALA A 45 -4.37 11.99 20.35
CA ALA A 45 -3.76 13.19 19.83
C ALA A 45 -2.30 13.31 20.32
N VAL A 46 -1.34 13.40 19.39
CA VAL A 46 0.07 13.62 19.69
C VAL A 46 0.43 15.11 19.62
N ASP A 47 1.51 15.51 20.28
CA ASP A 47 1.97 16.89 20.23
C ASP A 47 2.51 17.21 18.84
N ARG A 48 1.92 18.18 18.19
CA ARG A 48 2.30 18.65 16.85
C ARG A 48 3.48 19.61 16.83
N GLY A 49 3.90 20.14 17.99
CA GLY A 49 5.04 21.04 18.10
C GLY A 49 4.75 22.33 18.87
N PRO A 50 5.79 23.14 19.12
CA PRO A 50 5.73 24.26 20.05
C PRO A 50 4.90 25.46 19.58
N ASP A 51 4.60 25.52 18.28
CA ASP A 51 3.73 26.55 17.71
C ASP A 51 2.75 25.90 16.71
N PRO A 52 1.49 25.76 17.11
CA PRO A 52 0.48 25.06 16.32
C PRO A 52 0.12 25.76 15.01
N SER A 53 0.68 26.92 14.73
CA SER A 53 0.45 27.65 13.48
C SER A 53 1.60 27.56 12.48
N THR A 54 2.85 27.38 12.97
CA THR A 54 4.05 27.52 12.12
C THR A 54 5.19 26.55 12.40
N LYS A 55 5.24 25.89 13.57
CA LYS A 55 6.38 25.06 14.00
C LYS A 55 5.94 23.67 14.43
N PHE A 56 5.64 22.84 13.45
CA PHE A 56 5.28 21.45 13.66
C PHE A 56 6.53 20.57 13.75
N HIS A 57 6.45 19.47 14.49
CA HIS A 57 7.46 18.41 14.44
C HIS A 57 7.48 17.78 13.04
N THR A 58 8.68 17.60 12.48
CA THR A 58 8.80 16.98 11.15
C THR A 58 8.56 15.48 11.22
N THR A 59 8.98 14.86 12.33
CA THR A 59 8.93 13.42 12.55
C THR A 59 8.40 13.12 13.94
N ILE A 60 7.56 12.11 14.03
CA ILE A 60 7.12 11.48 15.28
C ILE A 60 7.52 10.02 15.25
N TYR A 61 7.97 9.50 16.39
CA TYR A 61 8.47 8.14 16.51
C TYR A 61 7.52 7.29 17.33
N PHE A 62 7.36 6.03 16.92
CA PHE A 62 6.47 5.06 17.54
C PHE A 62 7.21 3.74 17.77
N ARG A 63 6.92 3.08 18.90
CA ARG A 63 7.48 1.77 19.22
C ARG A 63 6.42 0.88 19.84
N LYS A 64 6.49 -0.42 19.50
CA LYS A 64 5.61 -1.44 20.08
C LYS A 64 6.37 -2.75 20.21
N GLU A 65 6.48 -3.22 21.45
CA GLU A 65 6.98 -4.56 21.74
C GLU A 65 5.87 -5.61 21.58
N PHE A 66 6.26 -6.80 21.16
CA PHE A 66 5.39 -7.96 21.07
C PHE A 66 6.19 -9.25 21.26
N GLN A 67 5.50 -10.34 21.56
CA GLN A 67 6.10 -11.66 21.78
C GLN A 67 5.85 -12.56 20.57
N MET A 68 6.90 -13.29 20.15
CA MET A 68 6.82 -14.33 19.14
C MET A 68 7.20 -15.67 19.75
N GLY A 69 6.45 -16.72 19.38
CA GLY A 69 6.88 -18.10 19.61
C GLY A 69 7.92 -18.57 18.60
N GLU A 70 8.43 -19.76 18.80
CA GLU A 70 9.33 -20.41 17.83
C GLU A 70 8.63 -20.56 16.48
N SER A 71 9.32 -20.17 15.42
CA SER A 71 8.91 -20.43 14.06
C SER A 71 10.04 -20.09 13.09
N ASP A 72 10.38 -21.05 12.26
CA ASP A 72 11.50 -20.94 11.33
C ASP A 72 11.14 -20.16 10.06
N GLU A 73 9.88 -20.14 9.68
CA GLU A 73 9.42 -19.41 8.49
C GLU A 73 8.08 -18.73 8.76
N LYS A 74 8.09 -17.42 8.79
CA LYS A 74 6.88 -16.59 8.93
C LYS A 74 6.79 -15.62 7.79
N SER A 75 5.59 -15.43 7.27
CA SER A 75 5.25 -14.27 6.46
C SER A 75 4.45 -13.26 7.29
N MET A 76 4.44 -12.02 6.86
CA MET A 76 3.72 -10.95 7.53
C MET A 76 2.95 -10.10 6.54
N PHE A 77 1.70 -9.84 6.85
CA PHE A 77 0.87 -8.88 6.16
C PHE A 77 0.68 -7.64 7.04
N ILE A 78 1.10 -6.49 6.53
CA ILE A 78 0.98 -5.20 7.21
C ILE A 78 -0.06 -4.36 6.50
N LYS A 79 -0.91 -3.70 7.28
CA LYS A 79 -1.69 -2.55 6.85
C LYS A 79 -1.17 -1.34 7.62
N LEU A 80 -0.60 -0.39 6.89
CA LEU A 80 -0.03 0.83 7.44
C LEU A 80 -0.87 2.03 7.01
N LEU A 81 -1.49 2.71 7.96
CA LEU A 81 -2.01 4.05 7.76
C LEU A 81 -0.90 5.03 8.17
N ARG A 82 -0.56 5.94 7.26
CA ARG A 82 0.46 6.96 7.49
C ARG A 82 0.12 8.22 6.70
N ASP A 83 0.27 9.35 7.32
CA ASP A 83 0.21 10.66 6.69
C ASP A 83 1.39 11.51 7.16
N ASP A 84 2.34 11.87 6.26
CA ASP A 84 2.41 11.62 4.79
C ASP A 84 3.25 10.39 4.41
N GLY A 85 4.24 10.02 5.18
CA GLY A 85 5.13 8.90 4.91
C GLY A 85 5.70 8.27 6.16
N ALA A 86 6.20 7.04 6.04
CA ALA A 86 6.76 6.32 7.18
C ALA A 86 7.90 5.38 6.77
N VAL A 87 8.76 5.08 7.74
CA VAL A 87 9.70 3.96 7.69
C VAL A 87 9.39 3.03 8.85
N VAL A 88 9.29 1.75 8.58
CA VAL A 88 9.02 0.70 9.57
C VAL A 88 10.24 -0.18 9.74
N TYR A 89 10.59 -0.44 10.99
CA TYR A 89 11.72 -1.27 11.39
C TYR A 89 11.24 -2.45 12.24
N LEU A 90 11.93 -3.57 12.17
CA LEU A 90 11.79 -4.72 13.06
C LEU A 90 13.15 -5.01 13.70
N ASN A 91 13.23 -4.95 15.02
CA ASN A 91 14.45 -5.25 15.79
C ASN A 91 15.71 -4.50 15.29
N GLY A 92 15.55 -3.26 14.82
CA GLY A 92 16.65 -2.42 14.32
C GLY A 92 16.86 -2.49 12.81
N GLU A 93 16.32 -3.48 12.11
CA GLU A 93 16.41 -3.60 10.66
C GLU A 93 15.22 -2.95 9.95
N GLU A 94 15.48 -2.19 8.89
CA GLU A 94 14.42 -1.58 8.08
C GLU A 94 13.60 -2.66 7.36
N LEU A 95 12.29 -2.69 7.59
CA LEU A 95 11.36 -3.59 6.92
C LEU A 95 10.81 -2.99 5.63
N LEU A 96 10.34 -1.76 5.69
CA LEU A 96 9.72 -1.10 4.53
C LEU A 96 9.73 0.42 4.68
N ARG A 97 9.64 1.08 3.54
CA ARG A 97 9.38 2.52 3.42
C ARG A 97 8.09 2.77 2.66
N SER A 98 7.27 3.63 3.17
CA SER A 98 6.05 4.10 2.53
C SER A 98 6.15 5.59 2.27
N ASN A 99 6.14 5.99 1.00
CA ASN A 99 6.26 7.38 0.55
C ASN A 99 7.53 8.12 1.05
N MET A 100 8.60 7.40 1.36
CA MET A 100 9.89 7.99 1.75
C MET A 100 10.93 7.83 0.63
N ARG A 101 11.87 8.78 0.56
CA ARG A 101 12.97 8.74 -0.43
C ARG A 101 13.98 7.64 -0.09
N SER A 102 14.71 7.18 -1.07
CA SER A 102 15.87 6.31 -0.86
C SER A 102 17.00 7.05 -0.12
N GLY A 103 17.94 6.29 0.44
CA GLY A 103 19.09 6.81 1.18
C GLY A 103 18.79 7.03 2.67
N THR A 104 19.63 7.83 3.33
CA THR A 104 19.55 8.06 4.77
C THR A 104 18.34 8.91 5.14
N ILE A 105 17.49 8.40 6.02
CA ILE A 105 16.41 9.14 6.63
C ILE A 105 16.92 9.86 7.88
N ARG A 106 16.43 11.06 8.12
CA ARG A 106 16.73 11.89 9.29
C ARG A 106 15.43 12.51 9.80
N TYR A 107 15.45 12.97 11.04
CA TYR A 107 14.35 13.73 11.62
C TYR A 107 13.82 14.84 10.69
N SER A 108 14.69 15.53 9.97
CA SER A 108 14.32 16.61 9.07
C SER A 108 13.92 16.18 7.66
N SER A 109 13.89 14.88 7.37
CA SER A 109 13.47 14.38 6.07
C SER A 109 11.97 14.57 5.88
N TYR A 110 11.59 15.11 4.72
CA TYR A 110 10.21 15.12 4.25
C TYR A 110 9.97 13.96 3.29
N THR A 111 8.71 13.64 3.07
CA THR A 111 8.30 12.54 2.20
C THR A 111 8.60 12.78 0.71
N SER A 112 8.48 11.73 -0.10
CA SER A 112 8.68 11.83 -1.56
C SER A 112 7.60 12.65 -2.23
N LYS A 113 6.37 12.52 -1.77
CA LYS A 113 5.19 13.25 -2.25
C LYS A 113 4.31 13.61 -1.05
N ARG A 114 3.60 14.73 -1.14
CA ARG A 114 2.53 15.03 -0.17
C ARG A 114 1.36 14.09 -0.43
N ASN A 115 0.75 13.58 0.62
CA ASN A 115 -0.50 12.85 0.49
C ASN A 115 -1.63 13.81 0.06
N SER A 116 -2.62 13.26 -0.60
CA SER A 116 -3.89 13.94 -0.75
C SER A 116 -4.72 13.72 0.52
N SER A 117 -5.65 14.62 0.81
CA SER A 117 -6.60 14.46 1.93
C SER A 117 -7.46 13.16 1.84
N LYS A 118 -7.41 12.44 0.71
CA LYS A 118 -8.04 11.13 0.55
C LYS A 118 -7.15 10.00 1.03
N ASP A 119 -5.83 10.21 1.02
CA ASP A 119 -4.85 9.16 1.36
C ASP A 119 -4.56 9.14 2.87
N SER A 120 -4.90 10.21 3.63
CA SER A 120 -4.69 10.31 5.08
C SER A 120 -5.49 9.26 5.88
N ARG A 121 -6.54 8.70 5.29
CA ARG A 121 -7.42 7.70 5.91
C ARG A 121 -7.34 6.31 5.26
N VAL A 122 -6.30 6.07 4.47
CA VAL A 122 -6.14 4.82 3.73
C VAL A 122 -5.04 3.97 4.33
N PHE A 123 -5.36 2.70 4.56
CA PHE A 123 -4.37 1.70 4.91
C PHE A 123 -3.66 1.19 3.66
N PHE A 124 -2.34 1.30 3.65
CA PHE A 124 -1.47 0.76 2.60
C PHE A 124 -1.04 -0.66 2.97
N PRO A 125 -1.38 -1.66 2.13
CA PRO A 125 -1.04 -3.05 2.40
C PRO A 125 0.39 -3.39 1.96
N TYR A 126 1.09 -4.20 2.77
CA TYR A 126 2.41 -4.76 2.47
C TYR A 126 2.45 -6.22 2.83
N PHE A 127 3.04 -7.03 1.99
CA PHE A 127 3.31 -8.44 2.26
C PHE A 127 4.81 -8.67 2.31
N LEU A 128 5.29 -9.32 3.37
CA LEU A 128 6.69 -9.61 3.62
C LEU A 128 6.83 -11.13 3.79
N GLU A 129 7.62 -11.76 2.95
CA GLU A 129 7.74 -13.23 2.91
C GLU A 129 8.51 -13.78 4.12
N THR A 130 9.64 -13.17 4.49
CA THR A 130 10.51 -13.69 5.55
C THR A 130 11.08 -12.57 6.43
N PRO A 131 10.23 -11.86 7.20
CA PRO A 131 10.74 -10.90 8.16
C PRO A 131 11.54 -11.60 9.26
N LYS A 132 12.64 -10.98 9.69
CA LYS A 132 13.56 -11.57 10.67
C LYS A 132 13.03 -11.41 12.10
N PHE A 133 12.03 -12.20 12.44
CA PHE A 133 11.60 -12.34 13.82
C PHE A 133 12.64 -13.10 14.65
N ILE A 134 12.71 -12.78 15.94
CA ILE A 134 13.45 -13.59 16.91
C ILE A 134 12.47 -14.26 17.86
N ASN A 135 12.86 -15.40 18.42
CA ASN A 135 12.05 -16.05 19.45
C ASN A 135 12.01 -15.17 20.71
N GLY A 136 10.82 -14.97 21.25
CA GLY A 136 10.58 -14.11 22.41
C GLY A 136 10.24 -12.66 22.01
N ARG A 137 10.91 -11.71 22.65
CA ARG A 137 10.62 -10.28 22.53
C ARG A 137 11.09 -9.72 21.18
N ASN A 138 10.19 -9.05 20.50
CA ASN A 138 10.45 -8.29 19.26
C ASN A 138 9.92 -6.87 19.41
N VAL A 139 10.39 -5.96 18.56
CA VAL A 139 9.92 -4.57 18.54
C VAL A 139 9.68 -4.09 17.11
N PHE A 140 8.50 -3.53 16.88
CA PHE A 140 8.28 -2.62 15.76
C PHE A 140 8.67 -1.22 16.19
N ALA A 141 9.49 -0.55 15.37
CA ALA A 141 9.76 0.87 15.48
C ALA A 141 9.34 1.55 14.18
N VAL A 142 8.71 2.71 14.29
CA VAL A 142 8.16 3.43 13.13
C VAL A 142 8.47 4.91 13.29
N GLU A 143 8.98 5.53 12.24
CA GLU A 143 9.03 6.98 12.12
C GLU A 143 8.05 7.45 11.07
N VAL A 144 7.20 8.42 11.43
CA VAL A 144 6.23 9.03 10.52
C VAL A 144 6.64 10.45 10.25
N HIS A 145 6.70 10.79 8.96
CA HIS A 145 7.22 12.05 8.45
C HIS A 145 6.15 12.84 7.71
N ARG A 146 6.16 14.14 7.93
CA ARG A 146 5.32 15.08 7.17
C ARG A 146 5.84 15.26 5.73
N GLY A 147 4.95 15.57 4.81
CA GLY A 147 5.25 15.83 3.41
C GLY A 147 5.98 17.15 3.20
N SER A 148 5.74 18.13 4.04
CA SER A 148 6.38 19.43 3.98
C SER A 148 6.23 20.21 5.29
N ARG A 149 6.91 21.37 5.37
CA ARG A 149 6.73 22.29 6.50
C ARG A 149 5.33 22.94 6.56
N TYR A 150 4.55 22.83 5.51
CA TYR A 150 3.21 23.43 5.42
C TYR A 150 2.08 22.46 5.75
N ASP A 151 2.38 21.16 5.86
CA ASP A 151 1.38 20.16 6.23
C ASP A 151 1.01 20.32 7.70
N LYS A 152 -0.28 20.19 8.00
CA LYS A 152 -0.86 20.52 9.29
C LYS A 152 -1.44 19.29 10.00
N ASP A 153 -1.26 18.14 9.42
CA ASP A 153 -1.75 16.84 9.83
C ASP A 153 -0.62 15.80 9.85
N LEU A 154 -0.84 14.75 10.58
CA LEU A 154 -0.02 13.56 10.65
C LEU A 154 -0.85 12.46 11.28
N SER A 155 -0.93 11.31 10.62
CA SER A 155 -1.70 10.15 11.09
C SER A 155 -0.87 8.87 11.04
N PHE A 156 -1.07 8.02 12.04
CA PHE A 156 -0.42 6.72 12.15
C PHE A 156 -1.36 5.66 12.71
N ASN A 157 -1.51 4.58 11.98
CA ASN A 157 -2.06 3.33 12.48
C ASN A 157 -1.36 2.12 11.83
N PHE A 158 -1.30 1.02 12.54
CA PHE A 158 -0.56 -0.15 12.10
C PHE A 158 -1.25 -1.43 12.55
N GLU A 159 -1.56 -2.29 11.59
CA GLU A 159 -2.05 -3.63 11.81
C GLU A 159 -1.05 -4.62 11.20
N ALA A 160 -0.69 -5.66 11.92
CA ALA A 160 0.13 -6.74 11.41
C ALA A 160 -0.52 -8.09 11.68
N SER A 161 -0.56 -8.92 10.67
CA SER A 161 -0.93 -10.34 10.77
C SER A 161 0.27 -11.18 10.41
N ILE A 162 0.68 -12.04 11.32
CA ILE A 162 1.82 -12.95 11.14
C ILE A 162 1.25 -14.34 10.87
N MET A 163 1.77 -14.97 9.83
CA MET A 163 1.28 -16.25 9.33
C MET A 163 2.45 -17.22 9.18
N ASP A 164 2.21 -18.50 9.45
CA ASP A 164 3.17 -19.54 9.10
C ASP A 164 3.27 -19.65 7.58
N SER A 165 4.48 -19.58 7.04
CA SER A 165 4.74 -19.73 5.60
C SER A 165 4.84 -21.19 5.16
N SER A 166 4.52 -22.13 6.03
CA SER A 166 4.53 -23.58 5.74
C SER A 166 3.44 -24.04 4.75
N GLY A 167 2.58 -23.15 4.31
CA GLY A 167 1.58 -23.43 3.27
C GLY A 167 2.19 -23.44 1.86
N THR A 168 1.69 -24.32 0.99
CA THR A 168 2.02 -24.27 -0.43
C THR A 168 1.46 -22.96 -1.02
N PRO A 169 2.29 -22.09 -1.61
CA PRO A 169 1.79 -20.88 -2.25
C PRO A 169 0.82 -21.24 -3.40
N VAL A 170 -0.32 -20.58 -3.43
CA VAL A 170 -1.25 -20.69 -4.55
C VAL A 170 -1.04 -19.50 -5.45
N LEU A 171 -0.54 -19.73 -6.66
CA LEU A 171 -0.43 -18.70 -7.68
C LEU A 171 -1.84 -18.33 -8.15
N ILE A 172 -2.20 -17.05 -8.06
CA ILE A 172 -3.42 -16.51 -8.62
C ILE A 172 -3.03 -15.65 -9.81
N ASP A 173 -3.10 -16.23 -10.99
CA ASP A 173 -2.69 -15.62 -12.27
C ASP A 173 -3.87 -15.07 -13.09
N LYS A 174 -5.08 -15.25 -12.60
CA LYS A 174 -6.32 -14.75 -13.21
C LYS A 174 -7.31 -14.29 -12.16
N THR A 175 -8.28 -13.46 -12.57
CA THR A 175 -9.39 -13.07 -11.71
C THR A 175 -10.04 -14.31 -11.09
N SER A 176 -10.09 -14.38 -9.78
CA SER A 176 -10.47 -15.58 -9.03
C SER A 176 -11.34 -15.21 -7.84
N THR A 177 -12.29 -16.09 -7.53
CA THR A 177 -13.01 -16.04 -6.26
C THR A 177 -12.39 -17.05 -5.30
N ILE A 178 -11.90 -16.57 -4.17
CA ILE A 178 -11.34 -17.39 -3.11
C ILE A 178 -12.41 -17.61 -2.05
N ILE A 179 -12.67 -18.86 -1.74
CA ILE A 179 -13.57 -19.26 -0.65
C ILE A 179 -12.71 -19.92 0.44
N VAL A 180 -12.70 -19.33 1.62
CA VAL A 180 -11.92 -19.81 2.77
C VAL A 180 -12.85 -20.29 3.87
N ARG A 181 -12.52 -21.42 4.48
CA ARG A 181 -13.19 -21.94 5.68
C ARG A 181 -12.13 -22.40 6.68
N ALA A 182 -12.38 -22.12 7.94
CA ALA A 182 -11.58 -22.70 9.02
C ALA A 182 -12.15 -24.07 9.43
N LYS A 183 -11.27 -25.04 9.75
CA LYS A 183 -11.64 -26.35 10.29
C LYS A 183 -11.08 -26.48 11.71
N SER A 184 -11.93 -26.90 12.66
CA SER A 184 -11.52 -27.24 14.02
C SER A 184 -12.11 -28.61 14.36
N GLY A 185 -11.26 -29.61 14.47
CA GLY A 185 -11.70 -31.01 14.53
C GLY A 185 -12.49 -31.39 13.29
N GLU A 186 -13.72 -31.83 13.43
CA GLU A 186 -14.63 -32.18 12.32
C GLU A 186 -15.57 -31.04 11.92
N THR A 187 -15.50 -29.89 12.60
CA THR A 187 -16.40 -28.74 12.35
C THR A 187 -15.77 -27.74 11.45
N TRP A 188 -16.51 -27.33 10.42
CA TRP A 188 -16.12 -26.23 9.49
C TRP A 188 -16.83 -24.93 9.86
N SER A 189 -16.11 -23.82 9.75
CA SER A 189 -16.72 -22.48 9.83
C SER A 189 -17.65 -22.20 8.64
N ALA A 190 -18.46 -21.15 8.76
CA ALA A 190 -19.09 -20.54 7.59
C ALA A 190 -18.00 -20.12 6.58
N PRO A 191 -18.30 -20.18 5.27
CA PRO A 191 -17.36 -19.71 4.25
C PRO A 191 -17.17 -18.19 4.34
N SER A 192 -15.92 -17.74 4.19
CA SER A 192 -15.58 -16.36 3.88
C SER A 192 -15.15 -16.29 2.42
N THR A 193 -15.68 -15.34 1.68
CA THR A 193 -15.41 -15.22 0.23
C THR A 193 -14.71 -13.91 -0.06
N ALA A 194 -13.62 -13.98 -0.83
CA ALA A 194 -12.92 -12.82 -1.38
C ALA A 194 -12.81 -12.97 -2.89
N SER A 195 -13.08 -11.88 -3.61
CA SER A 195 -12.81 -11.81 -5.04
C SER A 195 -11.49 -11.09 -5.27
N ILE A 196 -10.56 -11.76 -5.94
CA ILE A 196 -9.30 -11.16 -6.39
C ILE A 196 -9.48 -10.83 -7.86
N VAL A 197 -9.48 -9.56 -8.20
CA VAL A 197 -9.49 -9.08 -9.57
C VAL A 197 -8.07 -8.76 -9.96
N ILE A 198 -7.49 -9.55 -10.84
CA ILE A 198 -6.21 -9.21 -11.46
C ILE A 198 -6.52 -8.19 -12.55
N SER A 199 -6.23 -6.92 -12.23
CA SER A 199 -6.41 -5.84 -13.19
C SER A 199 -5.27 -5.86 -14.19
N PRO A 200 -5.54 -6.01 -15.48
CA PRO A 200 -4.52 -5.90 -16.53
C PRO A 200 -4.01 -4.45 -16.69
N SER A 201 -4.52 -3.50 -15.94
CA SER A 201 -4.28 -2.06 -16.10
C SER A 201 -2.80 -1.66 -16.04
N ALA A 202 -1.96 -2.40 -15.33
CA ALA A 202 -0.52 -2.11 -15.27
C ALA A 202 0.20 -2.49 -16.58
N ALA A 203 -0.20 -3.57 -17.22
CA ALA A 203 0.39 -4.11 -18.45
C ALA A 203 -0.35 -3.67 -19.71
N LEU A 204 -1.63 -3.32 -19.60
CA LEU A 204 -2.42 -2.79 -20.72
C LEU A 204 -2.18 -1.28 -20.82
N LYS A 205 -1.74 -0.82 -21.97
CA LYS A 205 -1.48 0.61 -22.24
C LYS A 205 -2.27 1.07 -23.45
N VAL A 206 -2.77 2.31 -23.38
CA VAL A 206 -3.22 3.03 -24.59
C VAL A 206 -1.96 3.55 -25.25
N THR A 207 -1.71 3.10 -26.47
CA THR A 207 -0.52 3.48 -27.26
C THR A 207 -0.83 4.51 -28.33
N GLU A 208 -2.07 4.51 -28.83
CA GLU A 208 -2.53 5.52 -29.78
C GLU A 208 -4.01 5.86 -29.54
N LEU A 209 -4.34 7.12 -29.77
CA LEU A 209 -5.70 7.64 -29.72
C LEU A 209 -5.95 8.53 -30.94
N MET A 210 -6.78 8.06 -31.84
CA MET A 210 -7.28 8.83 -32.98
C MET A 210 -8.72 9.28 -32.72
N TYR A 211 -8.90 10.53 -32.30
CA TYR A 211 -10.22 11.05 -31.87
C TYR A 211 -10.87 11.98 -32.89
N ASN A 212 -10.14 12.43 -33.94
CA ASN A 212 -10.67 13.33 -34.97
C ASN A 212 -9.94 13.14 -36.32
N PRO A 213 -10.08 11.96 -36.94
CA PRO A 213 -9.46 11.70 -38.23
C PRO A 213 -10.08 12.54 -39.35
N ALA A 214 -9.29 12.87 -40.37
CA ALA A 214 -9.72 13.70 -41.49
C ALA A 214 -10.89 13.08 -42.29
N ASP A 215 -11.00 11.76 -42.27
CA ASP A 215 -11.99 11.00 -43.00
C ASP A 215 -13.29 10.72 -42.22
N GLY A 216 -13.41 11.33 -41.04
CA GLY A 216 -14.63 11.27 -40.21
C GLY A 216 -14.60 10.25 -39.11
N LYS A 217 -15.64 10.26 -38.27
CA LYS A 217 -15.72 9.49 -37.02
C LYS A 217 -15.61 8.00 -37.12
N THR A 218 -15.96 7.43 -38.27
CA THR A 218 -15.83 5.99 -38.55
C THR A 218 -14.40 5.50 -38.42
N PHE A 219 -13.41 6.41 -38.54
CA PHE A 219 -11.98 6.12 -38.42
C PHE A 219 -11.37 6.54 -37.09
N GLU A 220 -12.21 6.86 -36.11
CA GLU A 220 -11.74 7.02 -34.74
C GLU A 220 -11.30 5.66 -34.16
N PHE A 221 -10.25 5.64 -33.38
CA PHE A 221 -9.81 4.41 -32.73
C PHE A 221 -9.01 4.65 -31.46
N ILE A 222 -8.91 3.59 -30.65
CA ILE A 222 -8.00 3.50 -29.50
C ILE A 222 -7.16 2.25 -29.69
N GLU A 223 -5.84 2.40 -29.80
CA GLU A 223 -4.94 1.25 -29.77
C GLU A 223 -4.57 0.91 -28.33
N LEU A 224 -4.72 -0.35 -27.99
CA LEU A 224 -4.32 -0.94 -26.72
C LEU A 224 -3.18 -1.91 -26.96
N LYS A 225 -2.18 -1.89 -26.07
CA LYS A 225 -1.03 -2.79 -26.14
C LYS A 225 -0.82 -3.53 -24.83
N ASN A 226 -0.63 -4.82 -24.92
CA ASN A 226 -0.05 -5.60 -23.84
C ASN A 226 1.45 -5.31 -23.77
N THR A 227 1.91 -4.69 -22.69
CA THR A 227 3.33 -4.37 -22.48
C THR A 227 4.04 -5.39 -21.57
N SER A 228 3.45 -6.56 -21.36
CA SER A 228 4.01 -7.64 -20.54
C SER A 228 4.45 -8.84 -21.37
N GLY A 229 5.23 -9.70 -20.76
CA GLY A 229 5.67 -10.98 -21.32
C GLY A 229 4.66 -12.13 -21.19
N THR A 230 3.44 -11.85 -20.71
CA THR A 230 2.36 -12.85 -20.52
C THR A 230 1.10 -12.42 -21.25
N THR A 231 0.27 -13.38 -21.64
CA THR A 231 -1.06 -13.10 -22.23
C THR A 231 -1.93 -12.39 -21.20
N LEU A 232 -2.57 -11.30 -21.62
CA LEU A 232 -3.55 -10.56 -20.81
C LEU A 232 -4.96 -10.98 -21.21
N ASP A 233 -5.73 -11.44 -20.23
CA ASP A 233 -7.18 -11.61 -20.35
C ASP A 233 -7.85 -10.23 -20.20
N LEU A 234 -8.63 -9.84 -21.19
CA LEU A 234 -9.35 -8.57 -21.22
C LEU A 234 -10.80 -8.70 -20.74
N THR A 235 -11.27 -9.89 -20.41
CA THR A 235 -12.67 -10.11 -20.00
C THR A 235 -13.06 -9.20 -18.83
N GLY A 236 -14.12 -8.41 -19.00
CA GLY A 236 -14.62 -7.45 -18.01
C GLY A 236 -13.80 -6.16 -17.90
N VAL A 237 -12.76 -5.98 -18.70
CA VAL A 237 -11.98 -4.73 -18.73
C VAL A 237 -12.82 -3.63 -19.39
N SER A 238 -12.83 -2.46 -18.74
CA SER A 238 -13.47 -1.25 -19.28
C SER A 238 -12.50 -0.08 -19.27
N LEU A 239 -12.69 0.87 -20.16
CA LEU A 239 -11.91 2.09 -20.26
C LEU A 239 -12.71 3.26 -19.67
N SER A 240 -12.09 4.01 -18.73
CA SER A 240 -12.73 5.20 -18.19
C SER A 240 -12.93 6.26 -19.27
N GLY A 241 -14.16 6.75 -19.41
CA GLY A 241 -14.54 7.73 -20.44
C GLY A 241 -15.02 7.13 -21.77
N VAL A 242 -14.95 5.80 -21.92
CA VAL A 242 -15.44 5.08 -23.09
C VAL A 242 -16.55 4.12 -22.66
N ARG A 243 -17.69 4.11 -23.35
CA ARG A 243 -18.79 3.17 -23.08
C ARG A 243 -18.50 1.83 -23.74
N PHE A 244 -17.49 1.15 -23.24
CA PHE A 244 -17.09 -0.16 -23.74
C PHE A 244 -16.56 -1.02 -22.61
N THR A 245 -16.93 -2.29 -22.63
CA THR A 245 -16.39 -3.33 -21.75
C THR A 245 -16.13 -4.55 -22.62
N PHE A 246 -14.98 -5.18 -22.47
CA PHE A 246 -14.69 -6.43 -23.13
C PHE A 246 -15.54 -7.56 -22.52
N ASP A 247 -16.45 -8.14 -23.29
CA ASP A 247 -17.20 -9.33 -22.86
C ASP A 247 -16.26 -10.53 -22.77
N GLU A 248 -15.33 -10.63 -23.73
CA GLU A 248 -14.24 -11.60 -23.80
C GLU A 248 -13.09 -11.05 -24.62
N GLY A 249 -11.92 -11.65 -24.55
CA GLY A 249 -10.76 -11.31 -25.36
C GLY A 249 -9.45 -11.43 -24.61
N ALA A 250 -8.37 -11.53 -25.36
CA ALA A 250 -7.03 -11.57 -24.81
C ALA A 250 -6.04 -10.90 -25.76
N LEU A 251 -4.94 -10.36 -25.21
CA LEU A 251 -3.77 -9.92 -25.98
C LEU A 251 -2.58 -10.79 -25.62
N ALA A 252 -1.94 -11.39 -26.61
CA ALA A 252 -0.69 -12.12 -26.44
C ALA A 252 0.43 -11.19 -25.93
N PRO A 253 1.57 -11.71 -25.44
CA PRO A 253 2.71 -10.89 -25.07
C PRO A 253 3.09 -9.90 -26.16
N TRP A 254 3.16 -8.59 -25.79
CA TRP A 254 3.55 -7.48 -26.68
C TRP A 254 2.58 -7.18 -27.85
N GLU A 255 1.44 -7.86 -27.92
CA GLU A 255 0.42 -7.66 -28.93
C GLU A 255 -0.33 -6.34 -28.71
N SER A 256 -0.71 -5.72 -29.85
CA SER A 256 -1.63 -4.58 -29.89
C SER A 256 -2.97 -5.00 -30.45
N GLY A 257 -4.04 -4.37 -29.93
CA GLY A 257 -5.41 -4.48 -30.43
C GLY A 257 -6.04 -3.12 -30.58
N VAL A 258 -6.96 -2.97 -31.49
CA VAL A 258 -7.62 -1.69 -31.81
C VAL A 258 -9.09 -1.75 -31.47
N LEU A 259 -9.57 -0.77 -30.69
CA LEU A 259 -11.00 -0.52 -30.49
C LEU A 259 -11.48 0.51 -31.50
N ILE A 260 -12.49 0.19 -32.25
CA ILE A 260 -13.09 1.04 -33.28
C ILE A 260 -14.59 1.27 -32.99
N PRO A 261 -15.20 2.34 -33.51
CA PRO A 261 -16.64 2.51 -33.47
C PRO A 261 -17.37 1.35 -34.15
N ASN A 262 -18.56 1.01 -33.66
CA ASN A 262 -19.34 -0.09 -34.20
C ASN A 262 -20.20 0.32 -35.41
N ASP A 263 -19.99 1.53 -35.96
CA ASP A 263 -20.83 2.08 -37.01
C ASP A 263 -20.53 1.43 -38.36
N ASP A 264 -19.28 1.23 -38.72
CA ASP A 264 -18.84 0.56 -39.96
C ASP A 264 -17.43 -0.05 -39.81
N PRO A 265 -17.31 -1.22 -39.14
CA PRO A 265 -16.02 -1.88 -39.00
C PRO A 265 -15.38 -2.29 -40.34
N ALA A 266 -16.18 -2.59 -41.32
CA ALA A 266 -15.70 -3.03 -42.66
C ALA A 266 -14.99 -1.88 -43.39
N ALA A 267 -15.52 -0.67 -43.31
CA ALA A 267 -14.87 0.51 -43.86
C ALA A 267 -13.52 0.80 -43.20
N PHE A 268 -13.42 0.61 -41.86
CA PHE A 268 -12.17 0.78 -41.13
C PHE A 268 -11.09 -0.22 -41.58
N ILE A 269 -11.45 -1.50 -41.71
CA ILE A 269 -10.52 -2.57 -42.11
C ILE A 269 -10.08 -2.43 -43.58
N ALA A 270 -10.93 -1.84 -44.45
CA ALA A 270 -10.63 -1.68 -45.88
C ALA A 270 -9.64 -0.55 -46.18
N LYS A 271 -9.27 0.26 -45.19
CA LYS A 271 -8.37 1.41 -45.33
C LYS A 271 -6.98 1.12 -44.79
#